data_8349aa30fd04a738a135029c26e3fd21
#
_entry.id   8349aa30fd04a738a135029c26e3fd21
#
_cell.length_a   1.000
_cell.length_b   1.000
_cell.length_c   1.000
_cell.angle_alpha   90.00
_cell.angle_beta   90.00
_cell.angle_gamma   90.00
#
_symmetry.space_group_name_H-M   'P 1'
#
loop_
_entity.id
_entity.type
_entity.pdbx_description
1 polymer ?
#
loop_
_entity_poly.entity_id
_entity_poly.type
_entity_poly.pdbx_seq_one_letter_code
_entity_poly.pdbx_strand_id
1 'polypeptide(L)'
;MISRELEAEILRLYHAEHWPIGTLARQLRVHHATVRRVLTQAGIPAAQQSVRRSMADPFVPFIQEILTRYPTLRASRLYHMVRERGYQGRSDHFRAIVARYRPRPPVEAYLRLRTLQGEQGQVDWAHFGKLAIGKALRPLMAFVMVLSYSRHLFLRFYLGAAMSAFLDGHVRAFGFFHGVPRTLLYDNMRSAVLERVHLQRAPDAIRFHPTLLELSAWYRFAPRPVAVARGNEKGRVERAIRFVRERFFAARRFTDLADLNAQALAWCSGEAADRPCPEDRSRSVRECFEAEQPRLLPLPDEPFPAQERVLVRVHKTPYVRFDLNDYSIPHTHVRRILEVLATLETVRIVDGETVIARHPRSFDRDAQIELPAHIEALEAEKRAGRAHRAMDRLHHTAPSAARLFQLAAARGVHLGSLTRGLLELLKTHGAAALEAAIAAALTEDATHLAAVRHFADLQHAERGQAPPIPVTLPDDPRVRAVTVRPHNLTEYESLAREHSDERPDDHDGNDYEPVA
;
A
#
# COMPACT_ATOMS: atom_id res chain seq x y z
N MET A 1 42.69 36.58 -24.12
CA MET A 1 43.59 36.35 -25.27
C MET A 1 44.87 37.09 -24.94
N ILE A 2 46.03 36.53 -25.31
CA ILE A 2 47.33 37.23 -25.18
C ILE A 2 47.59 38.04 -26.46
N SER A 3 48.45 39.06 -26.39
CA SER A 3 48.78 39.89 -27.57
C SER A 3 49.64 39.09 -28.56
N ARG A 4 49.63 39.48 -29.83
CA ARG A 4 50.44 38.86 -30.88
C ARG A 4 51.93 39.03 -30.65
N GLU A 5 52.35 40.16 -30.06
CA GLU A 5 53.71 40.42 -29.66
C GLU A 5 54.17 39.39 -28.63
N LEU A 6 53.35 39.09 -27.63
CA LEU A 6 53.68 38.09 -26.58
C LEU A 6 53.70 36.66 -27.15
N GLU A 7 52.86 36.35 -28.15
CA GLU A 7 52.91 35.06 -28.87
C GLU A 7 54.24 34.94 -29.63
N ALA A 8 54.65 35.97 -30.34
CA ALA A 8 55.91 36.03 -31.08
C ALA A 8 57.13 35.90 -30.13
N GLU A 9 57.08 36.54 -28.97
CA GLU A 9 58.15 36.45 -27.98
C GLU A 9 58.23 35.05 -27.35
N ILE A 10 57.13 34.39 -27.07
CA ILE A 10 57.10 33.00 -26.61
C ILE A 10 57.79 32.09 -27.64
N LEU A 11 57.47 32.26 -28.92
CA LEU A 11 58.07 31.47 -30.01
C LEU A 11 59.55 31.75 -30.16
N ARG A 12 59.97 33.02 -30.13
CA ARG A 12 61.38 33.43 -30.22
C ARG A 12 62.22 32.82 -29.09
N LEU A 13 61.81 33.01 -27.84
CA LEU A 13 62.52 32.51 -26.68
C LEU A 13 62.54 30.97 -26.63
N TYR A 14 61.55 30.32 -27.15
CA TYR A 14 61.48 28.85 -27.23
C TYR A 14 62.45 28.31 -28.30
N HIS A 15 62.48 28.90 -29.51
CA HIS A 15 63.24 28.41 -30.64
C HIS A 15 64.65 28.92 -30.65
N ALA A 16 64.87 30.21 -30.38
CA ALA A 16 66.19 30.81 -30.47
C ALA A 16 67.01 30.63 -29.18
N GLU A 17 66.35 30.71 -28.02
CA GLU A 17 67.10 30.65 -26.73
C GLU A 17 66.84 29.32 -25.99
N HIS A 18 66.05 28.43 -26.56
CA HIS A 18 65.78 27.09 -26.02
C HIS A 18 65.20 27.07 -24.59
N TRP A 19 64.45 28.10 -24.20
CA TRP A 19 63.94 28.17 -22.84
C TRP A 19 62.85 27.11 -22.58
N PRO A 20 62.90 26.41 -21.44
CA PRO A 20 61.87 25.48 -21.04
C PRO A 20 60.51 26.17 -20.83
N ILE A 21 59.41 25.46 -21.14
CA ILE A 21 58.02 25.97 -21.02
C ILE A 21 57.75 26.56 -19.62
N GLY A 22 58.27 25.94 -18.55
CA GLY A 22 58.12 26.43 -17.20
C GLY A 22 58.85 27.76 -16.92
N THR A 23 59.99 28.00 -17.55
CA THR A 23 60.78 29.25 -17.47
C THR A 23 60.08 30.34 -18.25
N LEU A 24 59.58 30.05 -19.46
CA LEU A 24 58.78 30.95 -20.28
C LEU A 24 57.54 31.42 -19.53
N ALA A 25 56.79 30.48 -18.95
CA ALA A 25 55.57 30.78 -18.19
C ALA A 25 55.83 31.73 -17.01
N ARG A 26 56.92 31.51 -16.29
CA ARG A 26 57.33 32.34 -15.13
C ARG A 26 57.83 33.72 -15.56
N GLN A 27 58.68 33.80 -16.54
CA GLN A 27 59.32 35.04 -17.00
C GLN A 27 58.33 35.99 -17.67
N LEU A 28 57.45 35.44 -18.51
CA LEU A 28 56.44 36.22 -19.24
C LEU A 28 55.11 36.35 -18.43
N ARG A 29 55.07 35.86 -17.19
CA ARG A 29 53.92 35.91 -16.30
C ARG A 29 52.62 35.36 -16.91
N VAL A 30 52.71 34.29 -17.69
CA VAL A 30 51.58 33.60 -18.30
C VAL A 30 51.48 32.18 -17.79
N HIS A 31 50.26 31.64 -17.80
CA HIS A 31 50.08 30.26 -17.37
C HIS A 31 50.74 29.30 -18.37
N HIS A 32 51.38 28.23 -17.88
CA HIS A 32 52.09 27.25 -18.72
C HIS A 32 51.21 26.61 -19.79
N ALA A 33 49.88 26.51 -19.57
CA ALA A 33 48.92 26.05 -20.59
C ALA A 33 48.82 27.02 -21.78
N THR A 34 48.98 28.33 -21.54
CA THR A 34 49.02 29.37 -22.59
C THR A 34 50.24 29.23 -23.45
N VAL A 35 51.42 29.02 -22.85
CA VAL A 35 52.67 28.77 -23.58
C VAL A 35 52.55 27.51 -24.44
N ARG A 36 52.03 26.40 -23.90
CA ARG A 36 51.80 25.16 -24.65
C ARG A 36 50.83 25.37 -25.83
N ARG A 37 49.74 26.12 -25.62
CA ARG A 37 48.80 26.45 -26.69
C ARG A 37 49.49 27.17 -27.85
N VAL A 38 50.26 28.20 -27.56
CA VAL A 38 51.03 28.96 -28.58
C VAL A 38 51.99 28.05 -29.36
N LEU A 39 52.75 27.22 -28.65
CA LEU A 39 53.67 26.27 -29.29
C LEU A 39 52.93 25.24 -30.16
N THR A 40 51.79 24.71 -29.69
CA THR A 40 50.99 23.78 -30.47
C THR A 40 50.37 24.45 -31.72
N GLN A 41 49.92 25.71 -31.61
CA GLN A 41 49.41 26.49 -32.73
C GLN A 41 50.52 26.82 -33.75
N ALA A 42 51.75 26.92 -33.31
CA ALA A 42 52.95 27.08 -34.18
C ALA A 42 53.46 25.76 -34.80
N GLY A 43 52.71 24.66 -34.66
CA GLY A 43 53.06 23.37 -35.26
C GLY A 43 54.03 22.53 -34.45
N ILE A 44 54.38 22.94 -33.22
CA ILE A 44 55.25 22.15 -32.34
C ILE A 44 54.43 21.06 -31.68
N PRO A 45 54.72 19.77 -31.91
CA PRO A 45 53.95 18.68 -31.30
C PRO A 45 54.05 18.75 -29.77
N ALA A 46 52.92 18.64 -29.10
CA ALA A 46 52.89 18.52 -27.65
C ALA A 46 53.79 17.34 -27.24
N ALA A 47 54.76 17.58 -26.35
CA ALA A 47 55.63 16.52 -25.84
C ALA A 47 54.73 15.36 -25.35
N GLN A 48 54.91 14.18 -25.95
CA GLN A 48 54.21 12.99 -25.52
C GLN A 48 54.55 12.75 -24.03
N GLN A 49 53.57 12.89 -23.17
CA GLN A 49 53.76 12.48 -21.77
C GLN A 49 54.11 11.00 -21.77
N SER A 50 55.29 10.65 -21.28
CA SER A 50 55.68 9.26 -21.09
C SER A 50 54.62 8.60 -20.22
N VAL A 51 53.87 7.66 -20.79
CA VAL A 51 52.83 6.92 -20.07
C VAL A 51 53.57 6.06 -19.04
N ARG A 52 53.51 6.47 -17.77
CA ARG A 52 54.02 5.64 -16.66
C ARG A 52 53.29 4.31 -16.68
N ARG A 53 54.03 3.20 -16.70
CA ARG A 53 53.46 1.86 -16.62
C ARG A 53 52.63 1.75 -15.32
N SER A 54 51.40 1.32 -15.47
CA SER A 54 50.51 1.08 -14.36
C SER A 54 50.62 -0.36 -13.89
N MET A 55 50.47 -0.62 -12.60
CA MET A 55 50.33 -1.99 -12.08
C MET A 55 49.14 -2.76 -12.68
N ALA A 56 48.21 -2.08 -13.32
CA ALA A 56 47.07 -2.71 -13.98
C ALA A 56 47.35 -3.08 -15.44
N ASP A 57 48.46 -2.60 -16.06
CA ASP A 57 48.74 -2.84 -17.48
C ASP A 57 48.77 -4.34 -17.84
N PRO A 58 49.34 -5.25 -17.03
CA PRO A 58 49.32 -6.67 -17.33
C PRO A 58 47.89 -7.27 -17.36
N PHE A 59 46.94 -6.62 -16.69
CA PHE A 59 45.54 -7.09 -16.57
C PHE A 59 44.58 -6.42 -17.56
N VAL A 60 45.06 -5.41 -18.33
CA VAL A 60 44.21 -4.67 -19.29
C VAL A 60 43.57 -5.59 -20.33
N PRO A 61 44.24 -6.58 -20.94
CA PRO A 61 43.58 -7.48 -21.88
C PRO A 61 42.41 -8.22 -21.26
N PHE A 62 42.56 -8.76 -20.06
CA PHE A 62 41.48 -9.43 -19.32
C PHE A 62 40.36 -8.45 -18.96
N ILE A 63 40.67 -7.22 -18.52
CA ILE A 63 39.65 -6.19 -18.22
C ILE A 63 38.82 -5.88 -19.47
N GLN A 64 39.47 -5.74 -20.63
CA GLN A 64 38.80 -5.44 -21.89
C GLN A 64 37.91 -6.61 -22.36
N GLU A 65 38.41 -7.85 -22.29
CA GLU A 65 37.64 -9.04 -22.62
C GLU A 65 36.37 -9.13 -21.78
N ILE A 66 36.50 -9.02 -20.46
CA ILE A 66 35.36 -9.11 -19.56
C ILE A 66 34.39 -7.96 -19.76
N LEU A 67 34.86 -6.74 -19.99
CA LEU A 67 33.97 -5.59 -20.24
C LEU A 67 33.30 -5.64 -21.61
N THR A 68 33.89 -6.29 -22.60
CA THR A 68 33.27 -6.54 -23.91
C THR A 68 32.14 -7.55 -23.75
N ARG A 69 32.38 -8.62 -22.97
CA ARG A 69 31.37 -9.65 -22.72
C ARG A 69 30.27 -9.19 -21.75
N TYR A 70 30.64 -8.35 -20.76
CA TYR A 70 29.74 -7.84 -19.72
C TYR A 70 29.90 -6.32 -19.53
N PRO A 71 29.36 -5.47 -20.44
CA PRO A 71 29.58 -4.02 -20.43
C PRO A 71 29.11 -3.32 -19.15
N THR A 72 28.06 -3.87 -18.49
CA THR A 72 27.46 -3.31 -17.27
C THR A 72 28.08 -3.86 -15.98
N LEU A 73 29.08 -4.75 -16.05
CA LEU A 73 29.69 -5.35 -14.86
C LEU A 73 30.23 -4.26 -13.92
N ARG A 74 29.89 -4.36 -12.64
CA ARG A 74 30.37 -3.40 -11.63
C ARG A 74 31.90 -3.48 -11.48
N ALA A 75 32.54 -2.31 -11.39
CA ALA A 75 33.97 -2.22 -11.22
C ALA A 75 34.50 -2.93 -9.96
N SER A 76 33.68 -2.99 -8.89
CA SER A 76 33.97 -3.74 -7.67
C SER A 76 34.09 -5.25 -7.92
N ARG A 77 33.20 -5.84 -8.71
CA ARG A 77 33.28 -7.27 -9.05
C ARG A 77 34.51 -7.56 -9.92
N LEU A 78 34.76 -6.73 -10.93
CA LEU A 78 35.92 -6.86 -11.79
C LEU A 78 37.24 -6.70 -11.00
N TYR A 79 37.28 -5.81 -10.00
CA TYR A 79 38.38 -5.65 -9.08
C TYR A 79 38.71 -6.95 -8.33
N HIS A 80 37.72 -7.65 -7.79
CA HIS A 80 37.92 -8.94 -7.13
C HIS A 80 38.50 -9.97 -8.10
N MET A 81 37.97 -10.06 -9.32
CA MET A 81 38.43 -11.00 -10.33
C MET A 81 39.88 -10.74 -10.73
N VAL A 82 40.34 -9.48 -10.77
CA VAL A 82 41.72 -9.11 -11.10
C VAL A 82 42.64 -9.28 -9.89
N ARG A 83 42.12 -9.07 -8.66
CA ARG A 83 42.86 -9.39 -7.42
C ARG A 83 43.21 -10.87 -7.30
N GLU A 84 42.26 -11.74 -7.60
CA GLU A 84 42.49 -13.20 -7.66
C GLU A 84 43.60 -13.58 -8.65
N ARG A 85 43.87 -12.72 -9.64
CA ARG A 85 44.97 -12.85 -10.63
C ARG A 85 46.26 -12.13 -10.27
N GLY A 86 46.38 -11.62 -9.04
CA GLY A 86 47.60 -11.02 -8.52
C GLY A 86 47.68 -9.49 -8.57
N TYR A 87 46.60 -8.77 -8.90
CA TYR A 87 46.61 -7.31 -8.84
C TYR A 87 46.63 -6.81 -7.38
N GLN A 88 47.62 -5.95 -7.05
CA GLN A 88 47.81 -5.44 -5.69
C GLN A 88 47.44 -3.95 -5.51
N GLY A 89 46.95 -3.29 -6.55
CA GLY A 89 46.57 -1.88 -6.51
C GLY A 89 45.30 -1.60 -5.74
N ARG A 90 45.05 -0.34 -5.36
CA ARG A 90 43.85 0.09 -4.63
C ARG A 90 42.64 0.11 -5.53
N SER A 91 41.44 -0.14 -4.93
CA SER A 91 40.17 -0.20 -5.62
C SER A 91 39.77 1.10 -6.34
N ASP A 92 40.12 2.27 -5.78
CA ASP A 92 39.77 3.57 -6.37
C ASP A 92 40.57 3.85 -7.65
N HIS A 93 41.89 3.53 -7.64
CA HIS A 93 42.70 3.59 -8.84
C HIS A 93 42.19 2.62 -9.91
N PHE A 94 41.80 1.41 -9.51
CA PHE A 94 41.24 0.43 -10.43
C PHE A 94 39.92 0.89 -11.05
N ARG A 95 39.03 1.58 -10.30
CA ARG A 95 37.80 2.18 -10.85
C ARG A 95 38.09 3.18 -11.98
N ALA A 96 39.13 4.01 -11.83
CA ALA A 96 39.52 4.94 -12.88
C ALA A 96 40.02 4.19 -14.14
N ILE A 97 40.73 3.09 -13.97
CA ILE A 97 41.18 2.22 -15.07
C ILE A 97 39.98 1.58 -15.78
N VAL A 98 39.03 0.97 -15.02
CA VAL A 98 37.81 0.39 -15.59
C VAL A 98 36.98 1.43 -16.34
N ALA A 99 36.86 2.65 -15.82
CA ALA A 99 36.17 3.75 -16.49
C ALA A 99 36.80 4.14 -17.83
N ARG A 100 38.12 4.00 -17.96
CA ARG A 100 38.88 4.27 -19.20
C ARG A 100 38.63 3.21 -20.27
N TYR A 101 38.62 1.93 -19.87
CA TYR A 101 38.48 0.80 -20.81
C TYR A 101 37.06 0.32 -21.02
N ARG A 102 36.11 0.80 -20.24
CA ARG A 102 34.68 0.42 -20.40
C ARG A 102 34.18 0.88 -21.76
N PRO A 103 33.62 -0.03 -22.59
CA PRO A 103 32.98 0.35 -23.82
C PRO A 103 31.87 1.36 -23.52
N ARG A 104 31.96 2.54 -24.11
CA ARG A 104 30.89 3.53 -24.05
C ARG A 104 30.05 3.32 -25.29
N PRO A 105 28.72 3.13 -25.17
CA PRO A 105 27.87 3.13 -26.34
C PRO A 105 28.08 4.45 -27.09
N PRO A 106 28.00 4.43 -28.43
CA PRO A 106 28.10 5.67 -29.21
C PRO A 106 27.06 6.66 -28.67
N VAL A 107 27.42 7.93 -28.59
CA VAL A 107 26.50 8.98 -28.16
C VAL A 107 25.39 9.05 -29.20
N GLU A 108 24.23 8.56 -28.84
CA GLU A 108 23.05 8.63 -29.70
C GLU A 108 22.65 10.10 -29.87
N ALA A 109 22.64 10.59 -31.08
CA ALA A 109 22.12 11.91 -31.40
C ALA A 109 20.60 11.84 -31.43
N TYR A 110 19.93 12.61 -30.58
CA TYR A 110 18.48 12.64 -30.51
C TYR A 110 17.92 13.88 -31.19
N LEU A 111 16.91 13.68 -32.04
CA LEU A 111 16.15 14.80 -32.58
C LEU A 111 15.35 15.48 -31.44
N ARG A 112 15.37 16.81 -31.43
CA ARG A 112 14.58 17.59 -30.48
C ARG A 112 13.11 17.46 -30.85
N LEU A 113 12.37 16.62 -30.11
CA LEU A 113 10.94 16.43 -30.34
C LEU A 113 10.18 17.71 -29.98
N ARG A 114 9.58 18.35 -30.99
CA ARG A 114 8.61 19.42 -30.79
C ARG A 114 7.21 18.83 -30.77
N THR A 115 6.39 19.26 -29.83
CA THR A 115 4.98 18.88 -29.71
C THR A 115 4.12 20.08 -30.01
N LEU A 116 2.99 19.86 -30.66
CA LEU A 116 2.00 20.89 -30.91
C LEU A 116 1.18 21.20 -29.65
N GLN A 117 0.49 22.32 -29.67
CA GLN A 117 -0.43 22.72 -28.60
C GLN A 117 -1.56 21.70 -28.42
N GLY A 118 -1.84 21.29 -27.20
CA GLY A 118 -2.88 20.33 -26.87
C GLY A 118 -2.65 18.89 -27.36
N GLU A 119 -1.50 18.62 -27.98
CA GLU A 119 -1.22 17.31 -28.57
C GLU A 119 -0.91 16.25 -27.52
N GLN A 120 -0.04 16.57 -26.55
CA GLN A 120 0.54 15.55 -25.69
C GLN A 120 0.71 16.03 -24.25
N GLY A 121 0.37 15.15 -23.31
CA GLY A 121 0.76 15.20 -21.90
C GLY A 121 1.58 13.99 -21.49
N GLN A 122 2.31 14.11 -20.38
CA GLN A 122 3.09 13.02 -19.79
C GLN A 122 2.69 12.84 -18.34
N VAL A 123 2.49 11.60 -17.94
CA VAL A 123 2.07 11.22 -16.57
C VAL A 123 3.11 10.31 -15.95
N ASP A 124 3.44 10.58 -14.69
CA ASP A 124 4.30 9.70 -13.91
C ASP A 124 4.02 9.78 -12.41
N TRP A 125 4.41 8.72 -11.69
CA TRP A 125 4.44 8.67 -10.24
C TRP A 125 5.84 8.94 -9.71
N ALA A 126 5.92 9.69 -8.62
CA ALA A 126 7.18 9.90 -7.93
C ALA A 126 7.02 9.63 -6.43
N HIS A 127 7.98 8.92 -5.84
CA HIS A 127 8.01 8.62 -4.42
C HIS A 127 8.68 9.77 -3.64
N PHE A 128 8.01 10.26 -2.58
CA PHE A 128 8.44 11.38 -1.75
C PHE A 128 8.64 11.01 -0.27
N GLY A 129 8.91 9.75 0.00
CA GLY A 129 9.06 9.24 1.37
C GLY A 129 7.79 8.57 1.88
N LYS A 130 7.58 8.62 3.17
CA LYS A 130 6.43 7.99 3.84
C LYS A 130 5.80 8.97 4.82
N LEU A 131 4.48 8.88 4.99
CA LEU A 131 3.70 9.66 5.94
C LEU A 131 3.06 8.72 6.96
N ALA A 132 3.15 9.06 8.24
CA ALA A 132 2.48 8.31 9.31
C ALA A 132 0.99 8.71 9.34
N ILE A 133 0.11 7.70 9.29
CA ILE A 133 -1.34 7.85 9.41
C ILE A 133 -1.79 6.85 10.49
N GLY A 134 -2.10 7.35 11.67
CA GLY A 134 -2.38 6.47 12.80
C GLY A 134 -1.24 5.48 13.07
N LYS A 135 -1.53 4.18 12.99
CA LYS A 135 -0.56 3.08 13.13
C LYS A 135 0.15 2.74 11.82
N ALA A 136 -0.31 3.24 10.68
CA ALA A 136 0.25 2.93 9.38
C ALA A 136 1.36 3.91 8.97
N LEU A 137 2.36 3.38 8.27
CA LEU A 137 3.37 4.18 7.56
C LEU A 137 3.13 4.04 6.05
N ARG A 138 2.38 5.00 5.48
CA ARG A 138 1.96 4.97 4.08
C ARG A 138 2.99 5.65 3.17
N PRO A 139 3.23 5.10 1.96
CA PRO A 139 4.11 5.75 0.98
C PRO A 139 3.47 7.06 0.51
N LEU A 140 4.23 8.16 0.56
CA LEU A 140 3.82 9.43 -0.02
C LEU A 140 4.20 9.43 -1.50
N MET A 141 3.19 9.32 -2.36
CA MET A 141 3.33 9.27 -3.81
C MET A 141 2.80 10.56 -4.44
N ALA A 142 3.56 11.14 -5.35
CA ALA A 142 3.11 12.28 -6.12
C ALA A 142 2.69 11.85 -7.51
N PHE A 143 1.45 12.17 -7.90
CA PHE A 143 0.99 12.14 -9.28
C PHE A 143 1.41 13.42 -9.97
N VAL A 144 2.12 13.31 -11.05
CA VAL A 144 2.60 14.45 -11.83
C VAL A 144 2.13 14.30 -13.28
N MET A 145 1.37 15.29 -13.75
CA MET A 145 1.02 15.41 -15.17
C MET A 145 1.60 16.70 -15.71
N VAL A 146 2.30 16.64 -16.85
CA VAL A 146 2.88 17.81 -17.50
C VAL A 146 2.45 17.88 -18.95
N LEU A 147 1.94 19.04 -19.39
CA LEU A 147 1.66 19.29 -20.80
C LEU A 147 2.97 19.44 -21.57
N SER A 148 3.06 18.79 -22.71
CA SER A 148 4.33 18.68 -23.43
C SER A 148 4.72 19.93 -24.19
N TYR A 149 3.79 20.82 -24.50
CA TYR A 149 4.05 22.11 -25.16
C TYR A 149 4.37 23.21 -24.14
N SER A 150 3.41 23.61 -23.31
CA SER A 150 3.56 24.72 -22.35
C SER A 150 4.48 24.42 -21.18
N ARG A 151 4.69 23.15 -20.85
CA ARG A 151 5.34 22.71 -19.62
C ARG A 151 4.52 23.01 -18.36
N HIS A 152 3.24 23.36 -18.51
CA HIS A 152 2.35 23.50 -17.39
C HIS A 152 2.18 22.15 -16.70
N LEU A 153 2.29 22.12 -15.37
CA LEU A 153 2.29 20.89 -14.61
C LEU A 153 1.18 20.90 -13.56
N PHE A 154 0.60 19.74 -13.36
CA PHE A 154 -0.28 19.41 -12.24
C PHE A 154 0.44 18.46 -11.29
N LEU A 155 0.33 18.73 -9.99
CA LEU A 155 0.94 17.96 -8.91
C LEU A 155 -0.09 17.70 -7.82
N ARG A 156 -0.21 16.44 -7.42
CA ARG A 156 -1.02 16.04 -6.27
C ARG A 156 -0.41 14.85 -5.55
N PHE A 157 -0.45 14.85 -4.23
CA PHE A 157 0.09 13.79 -3.38
C PHE A 157 -1.01 12.85 -2.91
N TYR A 158 -0.63 11.55 -2.77
CA TYR A 158 -1.49 10.45 -2.36
C TYR A 158 -0.76 9.52 -1.40
N LEU A 159 -1.52 8.75 -0.61
CA LEU A 159 -0.99 7.74 0.32
C LEU A 159 -0.76 6.37 -0.36
N GLY A 160 -0.42 6.38 -1.61
CA GLY A 160 -0.16 5.22 -2.45
C GLY A 160 -0.44 5.53 -3.92
N ALA A 161 -0.18 4.54 -4.78
CA ALA A 161 -0.41 4.62 -6.23
C ALA A 161 -1.49 3.61 -6.68
N ALA A 162 -2.54 3.43 -5.86
CA ALA A 162 -3.68 2.57 -6.18
C ALA A 162 -4.48 3.13 -7.37
N MET A 163 -5.34 2.30 -7.97
CA MET A 163 -6.13 2.70 -9.13
C MET A 163 -7.03 3.91 -8.83
N SER A 164 -7.63 3.98 -7.65
CA SER A 164 -8.44 5.13 -7.22
C SER A 164 -7.64 6.46 -7.23
N ALA A 165 -6.39 6.43 -6.74
CA ALA A 165 -5.49 7.59 -6.76
C ALA A 165 -5.05 7.95 -8.20
N PHE A 166 -4.83 6.95 -9.04
CA PHE A 166 -4.47 7.14 -10.44
C PHE A 166 -5.60 7.82 -11.22
N LEU A 167 -6.83 7.35 -11.05
CA LEU A 167 -8.00 7.93 -11.69
C LEU A 167 -8.31 9.35 -11.17
N ASP A 168 -8.28 9.55 -9.84
CA ASP A 168 -8.47 10.87 -9.23
C ASP A 168 -7.42 11.88 -9.71
N GLY A 169 -6.16 11.44 -9.83
CA GLY A 169 -5.07 12.25 -10.37
C GLY A 169 -5.36 12.78 -11.78
N HIS A 170 -5.90 11.93 -12.66
CA HIS A 170 -6.29 12.34 -14.02
C HIS A 170 -7.49 13.29 -14.01
N VAL A 171 -8.55 12.93 -13.31
CA VAL A 171 -9.77 13.77 -13.22
C VAL A 171 -9.43 15.17 -12.73
N ARG A 172 -8.62 15.27 -11.67
CA ARG A 172 -8.21 16.57 -11.12
C ARG A 172 -7.23 17.31 -12.01
N ALA A 173 -6.32 16.60 -12.69
CA ALA A 173 -5.40 17.24 -13.63
C ALA A 173 -6.16 17.84 -14.85
N PHE A 174 -7.12 17.10 -15.39
CA PHE A 174 -7.97 17.61 -16.48
C PHE A 174 -8.81 18.80 -16.03
N GLY A 175 -9.39 18.75 -14.82
CA GLY A 175 -10.08 19.89 -14.23
C GLY A 175 -9.15 21.10 -14.07
N PHE A 176 -7.92 20.92 -13.59
CA PHE A 176 -6.92 21.95 -13.43
C PHE A 176 -6.47 22.59 -14.74
N PHE A 177 -6.33 21.80 -15.82
CA PHE A 177 -6.01 22.31 -17.14
C PHE A 177 -7.23 22.85 -17.91
N HIS A 178 -8.44 22.69 -17.37
CA HIS A 178 -9.71 22.97 -18.06
C HIS A 178 -9.79 22.33 -19.45
N GLY A 179 -9.24 21.11 -19.58
CA GLY A 179 -9.22 20.37 -20.84
C GLY A 179 -8.29 19.16 -20.80
N VAL A 180 -8.28 18.41 -21.89
CA VAL A 180 -7.59 17.13 -21.99
C VAL A 180 -6.63 17.12 -23.19
N PRO A 181 -5.33 16.76 -23.02
CA PRO A 181 -4.44 16.59 -24.16
C PRO A 181 -4.84 15.37 -24.99
N ARG A 182 -4.67 15.43 -26.32
CA ARG A 182 -5.10 14.35 -27.23
C ARG A 182 -4.41 13.01 -26.96
N THR A 183 -3.19 13.05 -26.44
CA THR A 183 -2.38 11.86 -26.14
C THR A 183 -1.75 12.01 -24.78
N LEU A 184 -1.80 10.93 -23.98
CA LEU A 184 -1.06 10.84 -22.72
C LEU A 184 -0.02 9.73 -22.78
N LEU A 185 1.22 10.09 -22.47
CA LEU A 185 2.33 9.16 -22.37
C LEU A 185 2.44 8.61 -20.94
N TYR A 186 2.53 7.29 -20.85
CA TYR A 186 2.71 6.55 -19.60
C TYR A 186 4.00 5.75 -19.64
N ASP A 187 4.73 5.73 -18.53
CA ASP A 187 5.75 4.71 -18.31
C ASP A 187 5.10 3.35 -18.02
N ASN A 188 5.93 2.30 -17.86
CA ASN A 188 5.49 0.94 -17.53
C ASN A 188 4.92 0.83 -16.10
N MET A 189 4.11 1.78 -15.68
CA MET A 189 3.43 1.72 -14.39
C MET A 189 2.26 0.71 -14.46
N ARG A 190 2.13 -0.14 -13.44
CA ARG A 190 1.10 -1.19 -13.37
C ARG A 190 -0.33 -0.66 -13.48
N SER A 191 -0.58 0.57 -13.04
CA SER A 191 -1.89 1.24 -13.16
C SER A 191 -2.27 1.55 -14.61
N ALA A 192 -1.30 1.66 -15.51
CA ALA A 192 -1.53 1.96 -16.92
C ALA A 192 -1.31 0.73 -17.81
N VAL A 193 -0.25 -0.04 -17.59
CA VAL A 193 0.18 -1.15 -18.47
C VAL A 193 0.16 -2.45 -17.67
N LEU A 194 -0.68 -3.40 -18.07
CA LEU A 194 -0.75 -4.72 -17.45
C LEU A 194 0.38 -5.63 -17.95
N GLU A 195 0.61 -5.67 -19.26
CA GLU A 195 1.54 -6.60 -19.88
C GLU A 195 2.08 -6.04 -21.20
N ARG A 196 3.37 -6.30 -21.47
CA ARG A 196 3.96 -6.17 -22.80
C ARG A 196 4.07 -7.55 -23.40
N VAL A 197 3.27 -7.82 -24.42
CA VAL A 197 3.25 -9.11 -25.09
C VAL A 197 4.24 -9.07 -26.25
N HIS A 198 5.33 -9.84 -26.14
CA HIS A 198 6.24 -10.08 -27.26
C HIS A 198 5.65 -11.16 -28.19
N LEU A 199 4.76 -10.76 -29.07
CA LEU A 199 4.28 -11.63 -30.14
C LEU A 199 5.25 -11.56 -31.32
N GLN A 200 5.57 -12.70 -31.93
CA GLN A 200 6.46 -12.78 -33.10
C GLN A 200 6.00 -11.90 -34.27
N ARG A 201 4.71 -11.59 -34.40
CA ARG A 201 4.12 -10.75 -35.43
C ARG A 201 3.82 -9.29 -35.01
N ALA A 202 3.92 -8.98 -33.71
CA ALA A 202 3.71 -7.64 -33.17
C ALA A 202 4.60 -7.46 -31.94
N PRO A 203 5.90 -7.12 -32.13
CA PRO A 203 6.90 -7.11 -31.05
C PRO A 203 6.63 -6.09 -29.93
N ASP A 204 5.69 -5.17 -30.09
CA ASP A 204 5.34 -4.12 -29.12
C ASP A 204 3.84 -4.11 -28.77
N ALA A 205 3.15 -5.25 -28.83
CA ALA A 205 1.76 -5.31 -28.39
C ALA A 205 1.68 -5.02 -26.86
N ILE A 206 0.96 -3.96 -26.52
CA ILE A 206 0.80 -3.51 -25.14
C ILE A 206 -0.64 -3.69 -24.72
N ARG A 207 -0.81 -4.33 -23.57
CA ARG A 207 -2.11 -4.47 -22.93
C ARG A 207 -2.27 -3.40 -21.86
N PHE A 208 -3.08 -2.41 -22.12
CA PHE A 208 -3.45 -1.39 -21.13
C PHE A 208 -4.42 -1.96 -20.09
N HIS A 209 -4.44 -1.35 -18.92
CA HIS A 209 -5.42 -1.67 -17.90
C HIS A 209 -6.84 -1.28 -18.41
N PRO A 210 -7.86 -2.17 -18.29
CA PRO A 210 -9.21 -1.89 -18.79
C PRO A 210 -9.78 -0.56 -18.29
N THR A 211 -9.61 -0.26 -17.01
CA THR A 211 -10.08 0.99 -16.41
C THR A 211 -9.39 2.23 -16.99
N LEU A 212 -8.12 2.13 -17.44
CA LEU A 212 -7.47 3.22 -18.17
C LEU A 212 -8.10 3.40 -19.56
N LEU A 213 -8.49 2.31 -20.23
CA LEU A 213 -9.19 2.39 -21.50
C LEU A 213 -10.57 3.02 -21.34
N GLU A 214 -11.31 2.68 -20.29
CA GLU A 214 -12.58 3.33 -19.92
C GLU A 214 -12.38 4.84 -19.67
N LEU A 215 -11.40 5.22 -18.87
CA LEU A 215 -11.04 6.61 -18.63
C LEU A 215 -10.68 7.33 -19.94
N SER A 216 -9.89 6.69 -20.80
CA SER A 216 -9.44 7.26 -22.07
C SER A 216 -10.60 7.47 -23.05
N ALA A 217 -11.55 6.55 -23.09
CA ALA A 217 -12.77 6.69 -23.88
C ALA A 217 -13.66 7.82 -23.36
N TRP A 218 -13.81 7.94 -22.03
CA TRP A 218 -14.61 8.98 -21.39
C TRP A 218 -14.10 10.39 -21.71
N TYR A 219 -12.78 10.59 -21.61
CA TYR A 219 -12.12 11.88 -21.86
C TYR A 219 -11.59 12.03 -23.30
N ARG A 220 -11.76 11.02 -24.16
CA ARG A 220 -11.40 11.01 -25.58
C ARG A 220 -9.91 11.23 -25.88
N PHE A 221 -9.02 10.80 -24.97
CA PHE A 221 -7.57 10.84 -25.22
C PHE A 221 -7.02 9.48 -25.62
N ALA A 222 -5.89 9.46 -26.33
CA ALA A 222 -5.17 8.24 -26.68
C ALA A 222 -4.07 7.94 -25.64
N PRO A 223 -4.16 6.84 -24.85
CA PRO A 223 -3.06 6.42 -24.01
C PRO A 223 -1.94 5.85 -24.88
N ARG A 224 -0.70 6.27 -24.64
CA ARG A 224 0.50 5.73 -25.30
C ARG A 224 1.55 5.35 -24.27
N PRO A 225 2.17 4.17 -24.38
CA PRO A 225 3.30 3.81 -23.55
C PRO A 225 4.57 4.48 -24.09
N VAL A 226 5.49 4.78 -23.22
CA VAL A 226 6.86 5.13 -23.59
C VAL A 226 7.57 3.90 -24.15
N ALA A 227 8.20 4.02 -25.31
CA ALA A 227 8.95 2.92 -25.90
C ALA A 227 10.14 2.50 -25.03
N VAL A 228 10.45 1.19 -25.01
CA VAL A 228 11.61 0.66 -24.27
C VAL A 228 12.88 1.31 -24.82
N ALA A 229 13.79 1.73 -23.93
CA ALA A 229 15.05 2.39 -24.25
C ALA A 229 14.97 3.79 -24.89
N ARG A 230 13.79 4.39 -25.02
CA ARG A 230 13.61 5.77 -25.51
C ARG A 230 13.31 6.76 -24.36
N GLY A 231 14.22 6.86 -23.42
CA GLY A 231 14.12 7.82 -22.28
C GLY A 231 13.92 9.28 -22.69
N ASN A 232 14.27 9.64 -23.93
CA ASN A 232 14.05 11.00 -24.45
C ASN A 232 12.58 11.40 -24.54
N GLU A 233 11.68 10.45 -24.80
CA GLU A 233 10.25 10.71 -24.91
C GLU A 233 9.67 11.10 -23.54
N LYS A 234 10.22 10.52 -22.44
CA LYS A 234 9.78 10.75 -21.06
C LYS A 234 10.48 11.93 -20.35
N GLY A 235 11.55 12.45 -20.93
CA GLY A 235 12.41 13.45 -20.28
C GLY A 235 11.73 14.74 -19.79
N ARG A 236 10.46 14.97 -20.15
CA ARG A 236 9.69 16.13 -19.69
C ARG A 236 9.13 15.94 -18.30
N VAL A 237 8.45 14.80 -18.06
CA VAL A 237 7.90 14.50 -16.71
C VAL A 237 9.00 14.20 -15.71
N GLU A 238 10.09 13.55 -16.11
CA GLU A 238 11.25 13.32 -15.23
C GLU A 238 11.90 14.64 -14.76
N ARG A 239 12.03 15.60 -15.68
CA ARG A 239 12.49 16.96 -15.33
C ARG A 239 11.50 17.69 -14.45
N ALA A 240 10.19 17.53 -14.68
CA ALA A 240 9.16 18.08 -13.83
C ALA A 240 9.22 17.50 -12.41
N ILE A 241 9.39 16.18 -12.27
CA ILE A 241 9.56 15.53 -10.96
C ILE A 241 10.80 16.05 -10.24
N ARG A 242 11.92 16.21 -10.93
CA ARG A 242 13.12 16.81 -10.34
C ARG A 242 12.85 18.23 -9.88
N PHE A 243 12.21 19.05 -10.71
CA PHE A 243 11.82 20.42 -10.39
C PHE A 243 10.91 20.47 -9.17
N VAL A 244 9.92 19.56 -9.06
CA VAL A 244 9.07 19.41 -7.87
C VAL A 244 9.90 19.07 -6.63
N ARG A 245 10.85 18.15 -6.72
CA ARG A 245 11.71 17.77 -5.58
C ARG A 245 12.55 18.94 -5.08
N GLU A 246 13.16 19.68 -6.00
CA GLU A 246 14.11 20.74 -5.69
C GLU A 246 13.43 22.06 -5.32
N ARG A 247 12.31 22.41 -5.94
CA ARG A 247 11.68 23.73 -5.80
C ARG A 247 10.40 23.74 -4.96
N PHE A 248 9.67 22.63 -4.95
CA PHE A 248 8.45 22.55 -4.17
C PHE A 248 8.66 21.82 -2.85
N PHE A 249 9.17 20.59 -2.89
CA PHE A 249 9.14 19.68 -1.74
C PHE A 249 10.31 19.87 -0.78
N ALA A 250 11.49 20.30 -1.26
CA ALA A 250 12.67 20.48 -0.42
C ALA A 250 12.40 21.49 0.71
N ALA A 251 12.65 21.07 1.95
CA ALA A 251 12.43 21.85 3.17
C ALA A 251 10.98 22.35 3.40
N ARG A 252 10.01 21.79 2.69
CA ARG A 252 8.60 22.16 2.85
C ARG A 252 8.02 21.62 4.16
N ARG A 253 7.25 22.47 4.84
CA ARG A 253 6.49 22.10 6.04
C ARG A 253 5.02 22.01 5.69
N PHE A 254 4.35 20.98 6.18
CA PHE A 254 2.91 20.78 6.04
C PHE A 254 2.39 20.02 7.27
N THR A 255 1.13 20.21 7.59
CA THR A 255 0.48 19.57 8.74
C THR A 255 -0.05 18.19 8.41
N ASP A 256 -0.66 18.05 7.24
CA ASP A 256 -1.28 16.81 6.75
C ASP A 256 -1.26 16.74 5.21
N LEU A 257 -1.86 15.70 4.67
CA LEU A 257 -1.94 15.50 3.22
C LEU A 257 -2.81 16.55 2.52
N ALA A 258 -3.85 17.04 3.19
CA ALA A 258 -4.75 18.06 2.62
C ALA A 258 -4.04 19.40 2.48
N ASP A 259 -3.33 19.81 3.53
CA ASP A 259 -2.48 21.00 3.53
C ASP A 259 -1.37 20.91 2.47
N LEU A 260 -0.66 19.77 2.38
CA LEU A 260 0.35 19.55 1.35
C LEU A 260 -0.24 19.71 -0.07
N ASN A 261 -1.43 19.18 -0.30
CA ASN A 261 -2.12 19.26 -1.59
C ASN A 261 -2.63 20.68 -1.90
N ALA A 262 -3.10 21.42 -0.91
CA ALA A 262 -3.46 22.84 -1.07
C ALA A 262 -2.24 23.67 -1.47
N GLN A 263 -1.10 23.46 -0.78
CA GLN A 263 0.17 24.12 -1.11
C GLN A 263 0.67 23.72 -2.51
N ALA A 264 0.53 22.44 -2.91
CA ALA A 264 0.91 21.96 -4.24
C ALA A 264 0.09 22.62 -5.35
N LEU A 265 -1.23 22.74 -5.16
CA LEU A 265 -2.11 23.38 -6.14
C LEU A 265 -1.79 24.88 -6.27
N ALA A 266 -1.61 25.59 -5.16
CA ALA A 266 -1.22 27.00 -5.16
C ALA A 266 0.15 27.20 -5.87
N TRP A 267 1.12 26.33 -5.61
CA TRP A 267 2.42 26.39 -6.25
C TRP A 267 2.35 26.10 -7.76
N CYS A 268 1.53 25.13 -8.20
CA CYS A 268 1.32 24.82 -9.60
C CYS A 268 0.69 26.01 -10.36
N SER A 269 -0.27 26.69 -9.73
CA SER A 269 -0.96 27.85 -10.31
C SER A 269 -0.14 29.15 -10.24
N GLY A 270 0.81 29.24 -9.31
CA GLY A 270 1.69 30.40 -9.09
C GLY A 270 3.10 30.18 -9.60
N GLU A 271 4.07 29.99 -8.69
CA GLU A 271 5.51 29.95 -9.00
C GLU A 271 5.88 29.02 -10.15
N ALA A 272 5.26 27.83 -10.21
CA ALA A 272 5.54 26.88 -11.29
C ALA A 272 5.00 27.35 -12.65
N ALA A 273 3.91 28.08 -12.70
CA ALA A 273 3.35 28.64 -13.93
C ALA A 273 4.06 29.91 -14.39
N ASP A 274 4.54 30.72 -13.44
CA ASP A 274 5.17 32.03 -13.73
C ASP A 274 6.65 31.90 -14.13
N ARG A 275 7.25 30.70 -14.01
CA ARG A 275 8.62 30.47 -14.48
C ARG A 275 8.77 30.62 -15.99
N PRO A 276 9.97 31.00 -16.49
CA PRO A 276 10.24 31.00 -17.92
C PRO A 276 9.99 29.63 -18.56
N CYS A 277 9.33 29.61 -19.71
CA CYS A 277 9.07 28.39 -20.46
C CYS A 277 10.39 27.80 -20.97
N PRO A 278 10.69 26.48 -20.73
CA PRO A 278 11.94 25.85 -21.18
C PRO A 278 12.12 25.82 -22.71
N GLU A 279 11.05 25.89 -23.47
CA GLU A 279 11.08 25.89 -24.95
C GLU A 279 11.22 27.30 -25.52
N ASP A 280 10.64 28.30 -24.84
CA ASP A 280 10.69 29.70 -25.25
C ASP A 280 10.83 30.59 -24.00
N ARG A 281 12.06 30.97 -23.70
CA ARG A 281 12.40 31.74 -22.49
C ARG A 281 11.89 33.18 -22.49
N SER A 282 11.39 33.66 -23.63
CA SER A 282 10.76 34.98 -23.72
C SER A 282 9.36 35.01 -23.13
N ARG A 283 8.78 33.82 -22.87
CA ARG A 283 7.43 33.63 -22.35
C ARG A 283 7.47 32.84 -21.05
N SER A 284 6.50 33.08 -20.17
CA SER A 284 6.23 32.23 -19.02
C SER A 284 5.52 30.92 -19.43
N VAL A 285 5.55 29.93 -18.55
CA VAL A 285 4.76 28.70 -18.71
C VAL A 285 3.26 29.02 -18.76
N ARG A 286 2.81 30.02 -17.97
CA ARG A 286 1.42 30.52 -17.98
C ARG A 286 1.02 31.01 -19.36
N GLU A 287 1.77 31.94 -19.96
CA GLU A 287 1.48 32.50 -21.28
C GLU A 287 1.52 31.42 -22.38
N CYS A 288 2.41 30.43 -22.26
CA CYS A 288 2.41 29.30 -23.17
C CYS A 288 1.18 28.40 -22.97
N PHE A 289 0.70 28.24 -21.74
CA PHE A 289 -0.50 27.47 -21.43
C PHE A 289 -1.78 28.16 -21.90
N GLU A 290 -1.90 29.46 -21.73
CA GLU A 290 -3.02 30.25 -22.24
C GLU A 290 -3.17 30.11 -23.77
N ALA A 291 -2.06 30.02 -24.48
CA ALA A 291 -2.06 29.75 -25.92
C ALA A 291 -2.38 28.26 -26.24
N GLU A 292 -2.08 27.32 -25.35
CA GLU A 292 -2.33 25.88 -25.53
C GLU A 292 -3.76 25.48 -25.15
N GLN A 293 -4.33 26.07 -24.10
CA GLN A 293 -5.62 25.71 -23.51
C GLN A 293 -6.76 25.59 -24.55
N PRO A 294 -6.96 26.51 -25.50
CA PRO A 294 -8.02 26.41 -26.50
C PRO A 294 -7.87 25.22 -27.47
N ARG A 295 -6.71 24.55 -27.46
CA ARG A 295 -6.39 23.38 -28.30
C ARG A 295 -6.55 22.04 -27.58
N LEU A 296 -6.79 22.06 -26.26
CA LEU A 296 -7.16 20.88 -25.49
C LEU A 296 -8.55 20.39 -25.88
N LEU A 297 -8.80 19.10 -25.70
CA LEU A 297 -10.15 18.54 -25.84
C LEU A 297 -11.03 19.06 -24.69
N PRO A 298 -12.32 19.33 -24.94
CA PRO A 298 -13.24 19.78 -23.91
C PRO A 298 -13.47 18.69 -22.87
N LEU A 299 -13.72 19.11 -21.63
CA LEU A 299 -14.13 18.22 -20.56
C LEU A 299 -15.52 17.65 -20.82
N PRO A 300 -15.83 16.43 -20.39
CA PRO A 300 -17.19 15.93 -20.33
C PRO A 300 -17.98 16.68 -19.26
N ASP A 301 -19.32 16.66 -19.37
CA ASP A 301 -20.22 17.33 -18.42
C ASP A 301 -20.07 16.72 -17.00
N GLU A 302 -19.90 15.39 -16.92
CA GLU A 302 -19.70 14.69 -15.67
C GLU A 302 -18.27 14.13 -15.59
N PRO A 303 -17.59 14.26 -14.44
CA PRO A 303 -16.27 13.68 -14.26
C PRO A 303 -16.34 12.13 -14.20
N PHE A 304 -15.28 11.47 -14.66
CA PHE A 304 -15.16 10.02 -14.54
C PHE A 304 -15.17 9.58 -13.07
N PRO A 305 -15.93 8.52 -12.70
CA PRO A 305 -15.98 8.03 -11.33
C PRO A 305 -14.63 7.40 -10.92
N ALA A 306 -13.83 8.15 -10.18
CA ALA A 306 -12.49 7.74 -9.73
C ALA A 306 -12.59 6.74 -8.57
N GLN A 307 -13.09 5.53 -8.86
CA GLN A 307 -13.24 4.45 -7.88
C GLN A 307 -12.44 3.22 -8.27
N GLU A 308 -11.92 2.53 -7.27
CA GLU A 308 -11.29 1.22 -7.39
C GLU A 308 -12.36 0.14 -7.17
N ARG A 309 -12.32 -0.92 -7.98
CA ARG A 309 -13.22 -2.07 -7.87
C ARG A 309 -12.44 -3.30 -7.50
N VAL A 310 -12.82 -3.96 -6.42
CA VAL A 310 -12.14 -5.16 -5.92
C VAL A 310 -13.18 -6.19 -5.47
N LEU A 311 -13.09 -7.41 -5.99
CA LEU A 311 -13.89 -8.53 -5.49
C LEU A 311 -13.25 -9.09 -4.24
N VAL A 312 -14.01 -9.19 -3.16
CA VAL A 312 -13.55 -9.68 -1.85
C VAL A 312 -14.44 -10.82 -1.38
N ARG A 313 -13.80 -11.91 -0.97
CA ARG A 313 -14.50 -13.03 -0.33
C ARG A 313 -14.66 -12.76 1.16
N VAL A 314 -15.90 -12.71 1.63
CA VAL A 314 -16.21 -12.58 3.05
C VAL A 314 -16.11 -13.94 3.74
N HIS A 315 -15.43 -13.98 4.86
CA HIS A 315 -15.27 -15.18 5.69
C HIS A 315 -16.43 -15.35 6.68
N LYS A 316 -16.17 -15.94 7.85
CA LYS A 316 -17.18 -16.21 8.89
C LYS A 316 -17.55 -14.96 9.70
N THR A 317 -16.72 -13.95 9.69
CA THR A 317 -16.94 -12.69 10.39
C THR A 317 -17.60 -11.69 9.44
N PRO A 318 -18.50 -10.82 9.90
CA PRO A 318 -19.22 -9.86 9.05
C PRO A 318 -18.35 -8.64 8.74
N TYR A 319 -17.16 -8.89 8.17
CA TYR A 319 -16.20 -7.86 7.77
C TYR A 319 -15.63 -8.15 6.39
N VAL A 320 -15.45 -7.09 5.64
CA VAL A 320 -14.71 -7.06 4.38
C VAL A 320 -13.33 -6.48 4.64
N ARG A 321 -12.27 -7.24 4.31
CA ARG A 321 -10.89 -6.76 4.39
C ARG A 321 -10.54 -5.98 3.14
N PHE A 322 -10.25 -4.68 3.29
CA PHE A 322 -9.83 -3.80 2.20
C PHE A 322 -8.78 -2.80 2.69
N ASP A 323 -7.73 -2.60 1.92
CA ASP A 323 -6.62 -1.65 2.18
C ASP A 323 -6.10 -1.72 3.63
N LEU A 324 -5.82 -2.95 4.11
CA LEU A 324 -5.32 -3.29 5.46
C LEU A 324 -6.30 -3.05 6.62
N ASN A 325 -7.56 -2.74 6.35
CA ASN A 325 -8.59 -2.48 7.37
C ASN A 325 -9.80 -3.39 7.18
N ASP A 326 -10.59 -3.56 8.24
CA ASP A 326 -11.80 -4.37 8.27
C ASP A 326 -13.03 -3.47 8.33
N TYR A 327 -13.93 -3.61 7.34
CA TYR A 327 -15.14 -2.82 7.22
C TYR A 327 -16.36 -3.69 7.51
N SER A 328 -17.22 -3.29 8.45
CA SER A 328 -18.39 -4.07 8.84
C SER A 328 -19.43 -4.15 7.73
N ILE A 329 -20.09 -5.30 7.64
CA ILE A 329 -21.25 -5.54 6.77
C ILE A 329 -22.40 -6.18 7.56
N PRO A 330 -23.64 -6.18 7.05
CA PRO A 330 -24.72 -6.94 7.63
C PRO A 330 -24.34 -8.44 7.72
N HIS A 331 -24.58 -9.06 8.87
CA HIS A 331 -24.21 -10.46 9.15
C HIS A 331 -24.83 -11.47 8.18
N THR A 332 -25.92 -11.10 7.49
CA THR A 332 -26.59 -11.92 6.47
C THR A 332 -25.78 -12.12 5.20
N HIS A 333 -24.69 -11.34 4.99
CA HIS A 333 -23.85 -11.37 3.80
C HIS A 333 -22.50 -12.08 4.02
N VAL A 334 -22.31 -12.80 5.15
CA VAL A 334 -21.12 -13.62 5.36
C VAL A 334 -21.03 -14.77 4.37
N ARG A 335 -19.80 -15.22 4.08
CA ARG A 335 -19.48 -16.31 3.13
C ARG A 335 -19.85 -16.02 1.67
N ARG A 336 -20.14 -14.77 1.32
CA ARG A 336 -20.38 -14.33 -0.06
C ARG A 336 -19.11 -13.73 -0.68
N ILE A 337 -19.13 -13.58 -1.99
CA ILE A 337 -18.18 -12.74 -2.72
C ILE A 337 -18.90 -11.42 -2.96
N LEU A 338 -18.34 -10.34 -2.45
CA LEU A 338 -18.88 -8.98 -2.55
C LEU A 338 -17.92 -8.12 -3.35
N GLU A 339 -18.43 -7.05 -3.95
CA GLU A 339 -17.60 -6.06 -4.62
C GLU A 339 -17.40 -4.83 -3.71
N VAL A 340 -16.14 -4.41 -3.60
CA VAL A 340 -15.76 -3.16 -2.95
C VAL A 340 -15.56 -2.09 -4.01
N LEU A 341 -16.29 -0.99 -3.88
CA LEU A 341 -16.16 0.22 -4.69
C LEU A 341 -15.56 1.31 -3.81
N ALA A 342 -14.26 1.55 -3.96
CA ALA A 342 -13.54 2.49 -3.10
C ALA A 342 -13.07 3.73 -3.85
N THR A 343 -13.48 4.90 -3.38
CA THR A 343 -12.89 6.19 -3.72
C THR A 343 -11.74 6.51 -2.74
N LEU A 344 -11.19 7.71 -2.79
CA LEU A 344 -10.21 8.17 -1.78
C LEU A 344 -10.85 8.51 -0.42
N GLU A 345 -12.17 8.69 -0.38
CA GLU A 345 -12.90 9.15 0.81
C GLU A 345 -13.85 8.08 1.35
N THR A 346 -14.39 7.24 0.49
CA THR A 346 -15.44 6.29 0.88
C THR A 346 -15.17 4.87 0.36
N VAL A 347 -15.57 3.90 1.16
CA VAL A 347 -15.64 2.48 0.80
C VAL A 347 -17.10 2.06 0.79
N ARG A 348 -17.59 1.66 -0.39
CA ARG A 348 -18.93 1.08 -0.57
C ARG A 348 -18.78 -0.42 -0.80
N ILE A 349 -19.59 -1.20 -0.15
CA ILE A 349 -19.61 -2.65 -0.30
C ILE A 349 -20.95 -3.02 -0.95
N VAL A 350 -20.88 -3.81 -2.02
CA VAL A 350 -22.00 -4.05 -2.93
C VAL A 350 -22.19 -5.56 -3.09
N ASP A 351 -23.46 -5.99 -3.06
CA ASP A 351 -23.88 -7.35 -3.42
C ASP A 351 -24.76 -7.25 -4.69
N GLY A 352 -24.17 -7.60 -5.84
CA GLY A 352 -24.78 -7.31 -7.14
C GLY A 352 -24.92 -5.80 -7.38
N GLU A 353 -26.14 -5.30 -7.52
CA GLU A 353 -26.43 -3.88 -7.72
C GLU A 353 -26.72 -3.13 -6.41
N THR A 354 -26.85 -3.85 -5.29
CA THR A 354 -27.29 -3.27 -4.02
C THR A 354 -26.10 -2.86 -3.16
N VAL A 355 -26.05 -1.59 -2.76
CA VAL A 355 -25.08 -1.10 -1.76
C VAL A 355 -25.53 -1.57 -0.37
N ILE A 356 -24.80 -2.50 0.23
CA ILE A 356 -25.10 -3.08 1.54
C ILE A 356 -24.41 -2.36 2.70
N ALA A 357 -23.32 -1.65 2.43
CA ALA A 357 -22.61 -0.84 3.42
C ALA A 357 -21.88 0.33 2.77
N ARG A 358 -21.75 1.44 3.51
CA ARG A 358 -20.94 2.61 3.14
C ARG A 358 -20.17 3.08 4.36
N HIS A 359 -18.84 3.17 4.22
CA HIS A 359 -17.93 3.60 5.27
C HIS A 359 -17.04 4.74 4.82
N PRO A 360 -16.52 5.59 5.71
CA PRO A 360 -15.37 6.44 5.43
C PRO A 360 -14.16 5.55 5.15
N ARG A 361 -13.34 5.89 4.14
CA ARG A 361 -12.09 5.17 3.87
C ARG A 361 -11.05 5.49 4.93
N SER A 362 -10.43 4.47 5.50
CA SER A 362 -9.29 4.59 6.39
C SER A 362 -8.00 4.25 5.65
N PHE A 363 -6.98 5.08 5.82
CA PHE A 363 -5.61 4.81 5.37
C PHE A 363 -4.71 4.34 6.52
N ASP A 364 -5.27 4.10 7.71
CA ASP A 364 -4.60 3.42 8.80
C ASP A 364 -4.42 1.91 8.49
N ARG A 365 -3.95 1.13 9.42
CA ARG A 365 -3.86 -0.32 9.31
C ARG A 365 -4.47 -0.98 10.54
N ASP A 366 -5.05 -2.15 10.30
CA ASP A 366 -5.64 -3.02 11.33
C ASP A 366 -6.72 -2.29 12.16
N ALA A 367 -7.39 -1.31 11.53
CA ALA A 367 -8.56 -0.65 12.09
C ALA A 367 -9.83 -1.43 11.71
N GLN A 368 -10.76 -1.52 12.65
CA GLN A 368 -12.13 -1.98 12.43
C GLN A 368 -13.03 -0.76 12.26
N ILE A 369 -13.60 -0.60 11.07
CA ILE A 369 -14.51 0.50 10.74
C ILE A 369 -15.92 -0.06 10.73
N GLU A 370 -16.70 0.26 11.77
CA GLU A 370 -17.97 -0.35 12.07
C GLU A 370 -19.15 0.62 11.92
N LEU A 371 -20.25 0.12 11.43
CA LEU A 371 -21.55 0.78 11.56
C LEU A 371 -22.29 0.14 12.74
N PRO A 372 -22.74 0.91 13.74
CA PRO A 372 -23.43 0.39 14.93
C PRO A 372 -24.58 -0.55 14.59
N ALA A 373 -25.37 -0.22 13.58
CA ALA A 373 -26.49 -1.04 13.13
C ALA A 373 -26.10 -2.47 12.72
N HIS A 374 -24.90 -2.68 12.17
CA HIS A 374 -24.43 -4.02 11.79
C HIS A 374 -24.11 -4.88 13.03
N ILE A 375 -23.54 -4.25 14.06
CA ILE A 375 -23.17 -4.92 15.30
C ILE A 375 -24.43 -5.24 16.12
N GLU A 376 -25.32 -4.26 16.27
CA GLU A 376 -26.60 -4.41 16.99
C GLU A 376 -27.46 -5.51 16.39
N ALA A 377 -27.57 -5.57 15.04
CA ALA A 377 -28.32 -6.61 14.35
C ALA A 377 -27.74 -8.01 14.62
N LEU A 378 -26.40 -8.17 14.58
CA LEU A 378 -25.73 -9.43 14.88
C LEU A 378 -25.94 -9.85 16.36
N GLU A 379 -25.87 -8.89 17.28
CA GLU A 379 -26.10 -9.16 18.68
C GLU A 379 -27.55 -9.58 18.96
N ALA A 380 -28.53 -8.93 18.30
CA ALA A 380 -29.94 -9.30 18.40
C ALA A 380 -30.16 -10.72 17.92
N GLU A 381 -29.60 -11.11 16.77
CA GLU A 381 -29.69 -12.47 16.24
C GLU A 381 -29.07 -13.51 17.18
N LYS A 382 -27.88 -13.20 17.75
CA LYS A 382 -27.24 -14.09 18.74
C LYS A 382 -28.07 -14.22 20.03
N ARG A 383 -28.72 -13.14 20.48
CA ARG A 383 -29.62 -13.19 21.64
C ARG A 383 -30.86 -14.05 21.35
N ALA A 384 -31.48 -13.88 20.20
CA ALA A 384 -32.61 -14.71 19.75
C ALA A 384 -32.20 -16.20 19.67
N GLY A 385 -31.06 -16.51 19.04
CA GLY A 385 -30.54 -17.88 18.96
C GLY A 385 -30.20 -18.52 20.31
N ARG A 386 -29.79 -17.73 21.31
CA ARG A 386 -29.62 -18.23 22.70
C ARG A 386 -30.95 -18.50 23.37
N ALA A 387 -31.93 -17.64 23.17
CA ALA A 387 -33.28 -17.83 23.70
C ALA A 387 -33.94 -19.08 23.11
N HIS A 388 -33.81 -19.31 21.79
CA HIS A 388 -34.30 -20.53 21.14
C HIS A 388 -33.66 -21.80 21.72
N ARG A 389 -32.35 -21.84 21.86
CA ARG A 389 -31.63 -22.99 22.48
C ARG A 389 -32.05 -23.23 23.93
N ALA A 390 -32.36 -22.19 24.68
CA ALA A 390 -32.84 -22.28 26.04
C ALA A 390 -34.26 -22.87 26.11
N MET A 391 -35.16 -22.47 25.21
CA MET A 391 -36.50 -23.04 25.07
C MET A 391 -36.45 -24.51 24.63
N ASP A 392 -35.62 -24.83 23.60
CA ASP A 392 -35.44 -26.22 23.16
C ASP A 392 -34.94 -27.12 24.28
N ARG A 393 -34.01 -26.65 25.11
CA ARG A 393 -33.53 -27.37 26.27
C ARG A 393 -34.67 -27.64 27.26
N LEU A 394 -35.53 -26.65 27.55
CA LEU A 394 -36.66 -26.81 28.44
C LEU A 394 -37.70 -27.78 27.89
N HIS A 395 -38.01 -27.73 26.58
CA HIS A 395 -38.92 -28.67 25.91
C HIS A 395 -38.43 -30.13 26.02
N HIS A 396 -37.13 -30.38 25.92
CA HIS A 396 -36.55 -31.72 26.04
C HIS A 396 -36.51 -32.23 27.49
N THR A 397 -36.29 -31.34 28.45
CA THR A 397 -36.13 -31.74 29.87
C THR A 397 -37.42 -31.67 30.67
N ALA A 398 -38.38 -30.85 30.25
CA ALA A 398 -39.67 -30.66 30.83
C ALA A 398 -40.72 -30.46 29.71
N PRO A 399 -41.31 -31.55 29.16
CA PRO A 399 -42.23 -31.49 28.03
C PRO A 399 -43.43 -30.58 28.23
N SER A 400 -43.96 -30.48 29.43
CA SER A 400 -45.05 -29.55 29.79
C SER A 400 -44.70 -28.08 29.62
N ALA A 401 -43.41 -27.74 29.53
CA ALA A 401 -42.96 -26.36 29.27
C ALA A 401 -43.47 -25.79 27.94
N ALA A 402 -43.68 -26.64 26.93
CA ALA A 402 -44.23 -26.21 25.63
C ALA A 402 -45.63 -25.60 25.82
N ARG A 403 -46.48 -26.27 26.59
CA ARG A 403 -47.85 -25.79 26.90
C ARG A 403 -47.82 -24.53 27.77
N LEU A 404 -46.92 -24.50 28.76
CA LEU A 404 -46.74 -23.29 29.58
C LEU A 404 -46.35 -22.08 28.75
N PHE A 405 -45.41 -22.20 27.82
CA PHE A 405 -44.99 -21.11 26.95
C PHE A 405 -46.15 -20.64 26.05
N GLN A 406 -46.93 -21.55 25.48
CA GLN A 406 -48.11 -21.17 24.65
C GLN A 406 -49.13 -20.33 25.43
N LEU A 407 -49.49 -20.78 26.63
CA LEU A 407 -50.45 -20.08 27.47
C LEU A 407 -49.89 -18.76 28.02
N ALA A 408 -48.60 -18.73 28.41
CA ALA A 408 -47.92 -17.51 28.85
C ALA A 408 -47.86 -16.46 27.74
N ALA A 409 -47.55 -16.89 26.51
CA ALA A 409 -47.54 -16.01 25.33
C ALA A 409 -48.94 -15.42 25.06
N ALA A 410 -49.99 -16.25 25.11
CA ALA A 410 -51.37 -15.80 24.92
C ALA A 410 -51.82 -14.75 25.97
N ARG A 411 -51.17 -14.78 27.16
CA ARG A 411 -51.42 -13.83 28.26
C ARG A 411 -50.45 -12.65 28.28
N GLY A 412 -49.61 -12.48 27.25
CA GLY A 412 -48.65 -11.37 27.14
C GLY A 412 -47.46 -11.45 28.11
N VAL A 413 -47.18 -12.61 28.69
CA VAL A 413 -46.01 -12.80 29.58
C VAL A 413 -44.74 -12.76 28.77
N HIS A 414 -43.72 -12.05 29.25
CA HIS A 414 -42.43 -11.95 28.59
C HIS A 414 -41.68 -13.29 28.62
N LEU A 415 -41.68 -14.03 27.49
CA LEU A 415 -41.15 -15.39 27.38
C LEU A 415 -39.66 -15.49 27.73
N GLY A 416 -38.83 -14.47 27.46
CA GLY A 416 -37.42 -14.48 27.77
C GLY A 416 -37.10 -14.51 29.27
N SER A 417 -37.91 -13.82 30.10
CA SER A 417 -37.78 -13.86 31.57
C SER A 417 -38.31 -15.17 32.12
N LEU A 418 -39.40 -15.68 31.60
CA LEU A 418 -39.95 -16.99 31.97
C LEU A 418 -38.94 -18.10 31.64
N THR A 419 -38.38 -18.13 30.43
CA THR A 419 -37.35 -19.11 30.02
C THR A 419 -36.13 -19.10 30.96
N ARG A 420 -35.64 -17.90 31.31
CA ARG A 420 -34.51 -17.76 32.23
C ARG A 420 -34.81 -18.33 33.62
N GLY A 421 -35.95 -17.97 34.16
CA GLY A 421 -36.40 -18.46 35.48
C GLY A 421 -36.60 -19.96 35.51
N LEU A 422 -37.20 -20.55 34.48
CA LEU A 422 -37.40 -22.01 34.37
C LEU A 422 -36.06 -22.75 34.26
N LEU A 423 -35.06 -22.18 33.56
CA LEU A 423 -33.69 -22.75 33.51
C LEU A 423 -32.99 -22.71 34.86
N GLU A 424 -33.23 -21.68 35.66
CA GLU A 424 -32.73 -21.63 37.06
C GLU A 424 -33.41 -22.69 37.92
N LEU A 425 -34.74 -22.84 37.82
CA LEU A 425 -35.45 -23.92 38.54
C LEU A 425 -34.99 -25.31 38.09
N LEU A 426 -34.71 -25.50 36.78
CA LEU A 426 -34.14 -26.73 36.25
C LEU A 426 -32.76 -27.07 36.90
N LYS A 427 -31.92 -26.07 37.08
CA LYS A 427 -30.62 -26.26 37.77
C LYS A 427 -30.75 -26.60 39.25
N THR A 428 -31.75 -25.98 39.91
CA THR A 428 -31.93 -26.08 41.35
C THR A 428 -32.66 -27.37 41.75
N HIS A 429 -33.74 -27.71 41.03
CA HIS A 429 -34.64 -28.81 41.42
C HIS A 429 -34.51 -30.06 40.53
N GLY A 430 -33.83 -29.94 39.37
CA GLY A 430 -33.70 -31.03 38.38
C GLY A 430 -34.90 -31.15 37.44
N ALA A 431 -34.75 -32.03 36.44
CA ALA A 431 -35.74 -32.15 35.35
C ALA A 431 -37.11 -32.70 35.80
N ALA A 432 -37.10 -33.76 36.61
CA ALA A 432 -38.32 -34.41 37.07
C ALA A 432 -39.17 -33.51 38.00
N ALA A 433 -38.51 -32.75 38.89
CA ALA A 433 -39.20 -31.82 39.79
C ALA A 433 -39.76 -30.61 39.03
N LEU A 434 -38.97 -30.09 38.06
CA LEU A 434 -39.43 -28.98 37.19
C LEU A 434 -40.66 -29.39 36.35
N GLU A 435 -40.61 -30.58 35.74
CA GLU A 435 -41.73 -31.10 34.94
C GLU A 435 -43.00 -31.22 35.80
N ALA A 436 -42.91 -31.84 36.96
CA ALA A 436 -44.05 -31.98 37.86
C ALA A 436 -44.56 -30.64 38.40
N ALA A 437 -43.68 -29.67 38.66
CA ALA A 437 -44.08 -28.32 39.08
C ALA A 437 -44.78 -27.53 37.96
N ILE A 438 -44.31 -27.66 36.72
CA ILE A 438 -44.94 -27.05 35.55
C ILE A 438 -46.32 -27.69 35.32
N ALA A 439 -46.44 -29.02 35.41
CA ALA A 439 -47.72 -29.72 35.24
C ALA A 439 -48.74 -29.27 36.31
N ALA A 440 -48.32 -29.17 37.61
CA ALA A 440 -49.15 -28.66 38.67
C ALA A 440 -49.59 -27.20 38.43
N ALA A 441 -48.66 -26.33 38.03
CA ALA A 441 -49.01 -24.95 37.70
C ALA A 441 -50.01 -24.80 36.52
N LEU A 442 -49.91 -25.70 35.55
CA LEU A 442 -50.85 -25.75 34.41
C LEU A 442 -52.22 -26.25 34.82
N THR A 443 -52.34 -27.18 35.80
CA THR A 443 -53.61 -27.66 36.34
C THR A 443 -54.37 -26.54 37.05
N GLU A 444 -53.66 -25.68 37.77
CA GLU A 444 -54.21 -24.49 38.45
C GLU A 444 -54.30 -23.25 37.54
N ASP A 445 -54.12 -23.41 36.23
CA ASP A 445 -54.11 -22.33 35.25
C ASP A 445 -53.18 -21.15 35.56
N ALA A 446 -52.09 -21.41 36.31
CA ALA A 446 -51.13 -20.42 36.75
C ALA A 446 -49.85 -20.41 35.88
N THR A 447 -49.80 -19.51 34.89
CA THR A 447 -48.76 -19.50 33.84
C THR A 447 -47.52 -18.62 34.16
N HIS A 448 -47.39 -18.13 35.38
CA HIS A 448 -46.28 -17.27 35.77
C HIS A 448 -45.16 -18.04 36.54
N LEU A 449 -43.92 -17.55 36.45
CA LEU A 449 -42.74 -18.20 37.06
C LEU A 449 -42.88 -18.45 38.58
N ALA A 450 -43.52 -17.50 39.30
CA ALA A 450 -43.70 -17.62 40.74
C ALA A 450 -44.57 -18.83 41.12
N ALA A 451 -45.58 -19.18 40.34
CA ALA A 451 -46.40 -20.36 40.56
C ALA A 451 -45.57 -21.66 40.38
N VAL A 452 -44.82 -21.74 39.27
CA VAL A 452 -43.95 -22.91 39.03
C VAL A 452 -42.92 -23.08 40.17
N ARG A 453 -42.35 -21.98 40.66
CA ARG A 453 -41.42 -22.00 41.81
C ARG A 453 -42.12 -22.51 43.05
N HIS A 454 -43.30 -22.01 43.37
CA HIS A 454 -44.08 -22.43 44.51
C HIS A 454 -44.36 -23.95 44.50
N PHE A 455 -44.81 -24.49 43.36
CA PHE A 455 -45.03 -25.94 43.25
C PHE A 455 -43.76 -26.77 43.32
N ALA A 456 -42.62 -26.25 42.82
CA ALA A 456 -41.35 -26.92 42.99
C ALA A 456 -40.91 -26.98 44.45
N ASP A 457 -41.06 -25.91 45.20
CA ASP A 457 -40.76 -25.83 46.63
C ASP A 457 -41.71 -26.72 47.46
N LEU A 458 -42.99 -26.77 47.12
CA LEU A 458 -43.99 -27.62 47.77
C LEU A 458 -43.66 -29.10 47.61
N GLN A 459 -43.28 -29.55 46.42
CA GLN A 459 -42.82 -30.92 46.15
C GLN A 459 -41.57 -31.29 46.90
N HIS A 460 -40.65 -30.37 47.11
CA HIS A 460 -39.46 -30.57 47.94
C HIS A 460 -39.83 -30.76 49.40
N ALA A 461 -40.76 -29.96 49.89
CA ALA A 461 -41.24 -30.07 51.27
C ALA A 461 -41.97 -31.41 51.52
N GLU A 462 -42.83 -31.88 50.60
CA GLU A 462 -43.50 -33.17 50.65
C GLU A 462 -42.54 -34.36 50.67
N ARG A 463 -41.34 -34.22 50.03
CA ARG A 463 -40.27 -35.23 50.05
C ARG A 463 -39.39 -35.15 51.28
N GLY A 464 -39.70 -34.27 52.24
CA GLY A 464 -38.93 -34.07 53.45
C GLY A 464 -37.55 -33.45 53.23
N GLN A 465 -37.32 -32.86 52.06
CA GLN A 465 -36.09 -32.17 51.72
C GLN A 465 -36.30 -30.66 51.92
N ALA A 466 -35.40 -30.00 52.60
CA ALA A 466 -35.42 -28.54 52.67
C ALA A 466 -35.25 -27.93 51.27
N PRO A 467 -36.01 -26.85 50.93
CA PRO A 467 -35.86 -26.21 49.65
C PRO A 467 -34.41 -25.76 49.45
N PRO A 468 -33.84 -25.96 48.23
CA PRO A 468 -32.47 -25.59 47.98
C PRO A 468 -32.35 -24.06 48.10
N ILE A 469 -31.58 -23.64 49.08
CA ILE A 469 -31.28 -22.21 49.27
C ILE A 469 -30.31 -21.79 48.17
N PRO A 470 -30.66 -20.81 47.33
CA PRO A 470 -29.72 -20.30 46.37
C PRO A 470 -28.54 -19.65 47.15
N VAL A 471 -27.39 -20.29 47.14
CA VAL A 471 -26.19 -19.72 47.75
C VAL A 471 -25.67 -18.62 46.85
N THR A 472 -26.11 -17.40 47.08
CA THR A 472 -25.51 -16.23 46.52
C THR A 472 -24.32 -15.88 47.41
N LEU A 473 -23.12 -16.23 47.00
CA LEU A 473 -21.92 -15.83 47.71
C LEU A 473 -21.83 -14.31 47.73
N PRO A 474 -21.71 -13.66 48.88
CA PRO A 474 -21.53 -12.21 48.96
C PRO A 474 -20.23 -11.81 48.25
N ASP A 475 -20.23 -10.62 47.74
CA ASP A 475 -19.08 -10.04 46.98
C ASP A 475 -17.94 -9.58 47.92
N ASP A 476 -17.76 -10.33 49.05
CA ASP A 476 -16.73 -10.09 50.05
C ASP A 476 -15.45 -10.86 49.70
N PRO A 477 -14.31 -10.20 49.59
CA PRO A 477 -13.01 -10.84 49.34
C PRO A 477 -12.64 -11.94 50.33
N ARG A 478 -13.16 -11.84 51.56
CA ARG A 478 -12.91 -12.84 52.61
C ARG A 478 -13.63 -14.17 52.34
N VAL A 479 -14.79 -14.12 51.69
CA VAL A 479 -15.57 -15.31 51.31
C VAL A 479 -14.94 -15.96 50.07
N ARG A 480 -14.35 -15.18 49.17
CA ARG A 480 -13.59 -15.67 48.01
C ARG A 480 -12.27 -16.32 48.38
N ALA A 481 -11.71 -15.98 49.55
CA ALA A 481 -10.46 -16.56 50.08
C ALA A 481 -10.66 -17.88 50.84
N VAL A 482 -11.89 -18.36 51.03
CA VAL A 482 -12.16 -19.64 51.68
C VAL A 482 -11.75 -20.77 50.73
N THR A 483 -10.56 -21.32 50.96
CA THR A 483 -10.08 -22.52 50.29
C THR A 483 -10.78 -23.73 50.90
N VAL A 484 -11.71 -24.33 50.14
CA VAL A 484 -12.26 -25.64 50.54
C VAL A 484 -11.13 -26.64 50.49
N ARG A 485 -10.76 -27.21 51.64
CA ARG A 485 -9.80 -28.31 51.66
C ARG A 485 -10.44 -29.49 50.93
N PRO A 486 -9.85 -30.03 49.91
CA PRO A 486 -10.38 -31.21 49.24
C PRO A 486 -10.45 -32.37 50.26
N HIS A 487 -11.48 -33.18 50.11
CA HIS A 487 -11.57 -34.46 50.84
C HIS A 487 -10.29 -35.26 50.62
N ASN A 488 -9.93 -36.04 51.64
CA ASN A 488 -8.72 -36.86 51.59
C ASN A 488 -8.80 -37.82 50.40
N LEU A 489 -7.95 -37.62 49.42
CA LEU A 489 -7.94 -38.38 48.18
C LEU A 489 -7.54 -39.85 48.35
N THR A 490 -7.08 -40.25 49.53
CA THR A 490 -6.71 -41.64 49.82
C THR A 490 -7.89 -42.60 49.76
N GLU A 491 -9.14 -42.15 49.94
CA GLU A 491 -10.34 -42.96 49.71
C GLU A 491 -10.62 -43.24 48.22
N TYR A 492 -10.05 -42.44 47.33
CA TYR A 492 -10.18 -42.64 45.86
C TYR A 492 -9.02 -43.45 45.27
N GLU A 493 -7.92 -43.63 46.01
CA GLU A 493 -6.80 -44.47 45.55
C GLU A 493 -7.17 -45.96 45.47
N SER A 494 -8.15 -46.40 46.26
CA SER A 494 -8.71 -47.76 46.17
C SER A 494 -9.47 -48.00 44.86
N LEU A 495 -10.19 -46.98 44.36
CA LEU A 495 -10.92 -47.04 43.10
C LEU A 495 -9.97 -46.95 41.88
N ALA A 496 -8.83 -46.29 42.02
CA ALA A 496 -7.82 -46.21 40.97
C ALA A 496 -7.04 -47.53 40.80
N ARG A 497 -6.91 -48.33 41.87
CA ARG A 497 -6.21 -49.63 41.81
C ARG A 497 -7.03 -50.75 41.20
N GLU A 498 -8.37 -50.69 41.26
CA GLU A 498 -9.26 -51.67 40.61
C GLU A 498 -9.33 -51.55 39.10
N HIS A 499 -8.84 -50.41 38.50
CA HIS A 499 -8.88 -50.17 37.06
C HIS A 499 -7.52 -50.22 36.35
N SER A 500 -6.42 -50.61 37.08
CA SER A 500 -5.08 -50.64 36.50
C SER A 500 -4.62 -52.02 35.98
N ASP A 501 -5.47 -53.08 36.12
CA ASP A 501 -5.07 -54.43 35.74
C ASP A 501 -5.56 -54.91 34.36
N GLU A 502 -6.17 -54.09 33.56
CA GLU A 502 -6.54 -54.46 32.18
C GLU A 502 -6.25 -53.37 31.17
N ARG A 503 -5.01 -53.31 30.63
CA ARG A 503 -4.73 -52.94 29.25
C ARG A 503 -3.31 -53.29 28.82
N PRO A 504 -3.14 -54.08 27.75
CA PRO A 504 -1.84 -54.29 27.12
C PRO A 504 -1.45 -53.07 26.26
N ASP A 505 -0.14 -52.92 26.16
CA ASP A 505 0.60 -51.96 25.35
C ASP A 505 0.17 -52.00 23.88
N ASP A 506 -0.07 -50.80 23.29
CA ASP A 506 0.17 -50.59 21.88
C ASP A 506 0.89 -49.25 21.71
N HIS A 507 2.16 -49.36 21.34
CA HIS A 507 2.99 -48.33 20.78
C HIS A 507 2.44 -47.90 19.42
N ASP A 508 2.24 -46.61 19.22
CA ASP A 508 2.59 -45.99 17.93
C ASP A 508 2.94 -44.51 18.14
N GLY A 509 4.19 -44.22 17.73
CA GLY A 509 4.75 -42.90 17.75
C GLY A 509 4.18 -42.02 16.65
N ASN A 510 4.06 -40.77 16.93
CA ASN A 510 4.04 -39.75 15.90
C ASN A 510 4.68 -38.46 16.40
N ASP A 511 5.91 -38.24 15.92
CA ASP A 511 6.68 -37.02 16.06
C ASP A 511 6.01 -35.91 15.25
N TYR A 512 5.74 -34.77 15.84
CA TYR A 512 5.53 -33.51 15.15
C TYR A 512 6.51 -32.48 15.68
N GLU A 513 7.54 -32.19 14.89
CA GLU A 513 8.36 -30.99 15.02
C GLU A 513 7.60 -29.75 14.54
N PRO A 514 7.81 -28.60 15.16
CA PRO A 514 7.26 -27.33 14.65
C PRO A 514 8.23 -26.69 13.67
N VAL A 515 7.73 -26.32 12.50
CA VAL A 515 8.43 -25.49 11.52
C VAL A 515 8.22 -24.01 11.87
N ALA A 516 9.32 -23.27 11.81
CA ALA A 516 9.48 -21.85 12.06
C ALA A 516 8.72 -20.93 11.08
#